data_89b8486bb39306719323ea79c0515082
#
_entry.id   89b8486bb39306719323ea79c0515082
#
_cell.length_a   1.000
_cell.length_b   1.000
_cell.length_c   1.000
_cell.angle_alpha   90.00
_cell.angle_beta   90.00
_cell.angle_gamma   90.00
#
_symmetry.space_group_name_H-M   'P 1'
#
loop_
_entity.id
_entity.type
_entity.pdbx_description
1 polymer ?
#
loop_
_entity_poly.entity_id
_entity_poly.type
_entity_poly.pdbx_seq_one_letter_code
_entity_poly.pdbx_strand_id
1 'polypeptide(L)'
;MKADLGELDLLRELATRLGAAPHGGRTALVDKAARTLCCSRQEVYRRLKDVGFDSGRKKRADRGSSMVTKEVAMQAAALVQGARRKTGKKTMPLTETLEILRENGRGSVDAETGEVRLPDSAATLSRAMRRHGCHPAMLQQGKPHTHMQSLHPNHVWQVDASMCVIFYLPKQGLQIMPEGVFYKNKPLNIERVSQERVWRYVVTDHYSGTLYVRYVQTAGETSENLAETFLQAIQKREQNDPMHGVPNNLMMDLGSANTSHLFLNLLKNLGVTPLVHTPGNSRAKGQVEQAQQLVETQFEGRLSFMRIETVEQLQAAADRWRCHYNAWAVHSRTKQTRNALWLTITEDQLRIAPSMELCRELVTTRPVDATVRADMSITHSVKGFGRKTYDLRYLAGLVPGMKVSVVVNPYKAPAVDVAVKDERGDETIWTVEPVQMTEAGFRADAAVWGQEHKALPDTVADKRTKEIEAAGVVAGRKTGVAPYGLDIEADITAAPAPAYIPRRGRDLGLDASRREIPPLSHVEAAKQLKARLGQEWTAERYAWLVQRYPDGVPAEQVDDIATRLAAPETPVGAVLKLVAGGTAC
;
A
#
# COMPACT_ATOMS: atom_id res chain seq x y z
N MET A 1 -22.97 -25.61 39.49
CA MET A 1 -23.90 -26.31 40.41
C MET A 1 -23.52 -25.86 41.80
N LYS A 2 -24.45 -25.33 42.59
CA LYS A 2 -24.23 -25.06 44.02
C LYS A 2 -24.12 -26.41 44.69
N ALA A 3 -23.01 -26.65 45.39
CA ALA A 3 -22.87 -27.87 46.19
C ALA A 3 -23.96 -27.90 47.23
N ASP A 4 -24.61 -29.04 47.40
CA ASP A 4 -25.60 -29.28 48.44
C ASP A 4 -24.91 -29.16 49.82
N LEU A 5 -25.58 -28.57 50.80
CA LEU A 5 -25.04 -28.40 52.15
C LEU A 5 -24.53 -29.73 52.75
N GLY A 6 -25.23 -30.82 52.48
CA GLY A 6 -24.81 -32.16 52.90
C GLY A 6 -23.51 -32.63 52.21
N GLU A 7 -23.28 -32.27 50.95
CA GLU A 7 -22.05 -32.56 50.22
C GLU A 7 -20.86 -31.78 50.79
N LEU A 8 -21.06 -30.51 51.15
CA LEU A 8 -20.02 -29.68 51.74
C LEU A 8 -19.57 -30.19 53.11
N ASP A 9 -20.49 -30.63 53.94
CA ASP A 9 -20.20 -31.20 55.26
C ASP A 9 -19.43 -32.53 55.13
N LEU A 10 -19.83 -33.37 54.21
CA LEU A 10 -19.13 -34.63 53.92
C LEU A 10 -17.72 -34.39 53.41
N LEU A 11 -17.50 -33.37 52.54
CA LEU A 11 -16.17 -33.01 52.05
C LEU A 11 -15.29 -32.41 53.17
N ARG A 12 -15.83 -31.63 54.10
CA ARG A 12 -15.10 -31.11 55.25
C ARG A 12 -14.71 -32.21 56.24
N GLU A 13 -15.63 -33.13 56.53
CA GLU A 13 -15.32 -34.30 57.35
C GLU A 13 -14.26 -35.17 56.70
N LEU A 14 -14.37 -35.43 55.39
CA LEU A 14 -13.36 -36.15 54.62
C LEU A 14 -11.99 -35.42 54.65
N ALA A 15 -11.95 -34.09 54.53
CA ALA A 15 -10.75 -33.32 54.61
C ALA A 15 -10.05 -33.48 55.98
N THR A 16 -10.81 -33.45 57.07
CA THR A 16 -10.28 -33.67 58.42
C THR A 16 -9.71 -35.09 58.58
N ARG A 17 -10.44 -36.10 58.12
CA ARG A 17 -9.99 -37.52 58.16
C ARG A 17 -8.76 -37.76 57.30
N LEU A 18 -8.64 -37.14 56.13
CA LEU A 18 -7.48 -37.25 55.28
C LEU A 18 -6.27 -36.54 55.89
N GLY A 19 -6.44 -35.49 56.66
CA GLY A 19 -5.39 -34.84 57.42
C GLY A 19 -4.79 -35.74 58.51
N ALA A 20 -5.65 -36.48 59.21
CA ALA A 20 -5.26 -37.40 60.29
C ALA A 20 -4.82 -38.82 59.79
N ALA A 21 -5.08 -39.17 58.53
CA ALA A 21 -4.84 -40.52 58.03
C ALA A 21 -3.34 -40.83 57.90
N PRO A 22 -2.89 -42.03 58.34
CA PRO A 22 -1.50 -42.51 58.16
C PRO A 22 -1.19 -42.70 56.68
N HIS A 23 0.13 -42.77 56.38
CA HIS A 23 0.60 -43.02 55.03
C HIS A 23 0.02 -44.34 54.46
N GLY A 24 -0.63 -44.30 53.30
CA GLY A 24 -1.34 -45.42 52.67
C GLY A 24 -2.84 -45.47 52.97
N GLY A 25 -3.35 -44.91 54.09
CA GLY A 25 -4.77 -44.95 54.43
C GLY A 25 -5.64 -43.97 53.65
N ARG A 26 -5.07 -42.96 53.04
CA ARG A 26 -5.79 -41.90 52.31
C ARG A 26 -6.57 -42.42 51.11
N THR A 27 -6.03 -43.41 50.39
CA THR A 27 -6.65 -43.97 49.18
C THR A 27 -7.99 -44.60 49.46
N ALA A 28 -8.09 -45.41 50.54
CA ALA A 28 -9.35 -46.05 50.95
C ALA A 28 -10.45 -45.05 51.32
N LEU A 29 -10.07 -43.96 51.99
CA LEU A 29 -10.99 -42.87 52.34
C LEU A 29 -11.52 -42.15 51.11
N VAL A 30 -10.66 -41.85 50.16
CA VAL A 30 -11.04 -41.22 48.88
C VAL A 30 -11.91 -42.13 48.03
N ASP A 31 -11.61 -43.46 48.02
CA ASP A 31 -12.45 -44.44 47.33
C ASP A 31 -13.84 -44.58 47.92
N LYS A 32 -13.94 -44.51 49.22
CA LYS A 32 -15.23 -44.52 49.92
C LYS A 32 -16.04 -43.26 49.55
N ALA A 33 -15.38 -42.10 49.60
CA ALA A 33 -16.04 -40.84 49.23
C ALA A 33 -16.41 -40.78 47.73
N ALA A 34 -15.59 -41.31 46.86
CA ALA A 34 -15.90 -41.38 45.41
C ALA A 34 -17.13 -42.21 45.12
N ARG A 35 -17.30 -43.33 45.85
CA ARG A 35 -18.51 -44.15 45.79
C ARG A 35 -19.73 -43.43 46.35
N THR A 36 -19.61 -42.79 47.51
CA THR A 36 -20.71 -42.04 48.15
C THR A 36 -21.18 -40.84 47.30
N LEU A 37 -20.24 -40.13 46.66
CA LEU A 37 -20.51 -38.96 45.83
C LEU A 37 -20.74 -39.32 44.35
N CYS A 38 -20.74 -40.59 43.99
CA CYS A 38 -20.92 -41.09 42.63
C CYS A 38 -20.01 -40.37 41.62
N CYS A 39 -18.73 -40.11 41.96
CA CYS A 39 -17.77 -39.41 41.11
C CYS A 39 -16.38 -40.06 41.12
N SER A 40 -15.50 -39.63 40.24
CA SER A 40 -14.14 -40.15 40.15
C SER A 40 -13.28 -39.67 41.33
N ARG A 41 -12.21 -40.42 41.67
CA ARG A 41 -11.20 -40.00 42.66
C ARG A 41 -10.64 -38.60 42.37
N GLN A 42 -10.41 -38.31 41.09
CA GLN A 42 -9.88 -37.00 40.66
C GLN A 42 -10.86 -35.87 40.99
N GLU A 43 -12.14 -36.13 40.79
CA GLU A 43 -13.21 -35.18 41.11
C GLU A 43 -13.34 -34.97 42.62
N VAL A 44 -13.22 -36.01 43.44
CA VAL A 44 -13.16 -35.88 44.90
C VAL A 44 -12.01 -34.97 45.33
N TYR A 45 -10.80 -35.18 44.80
CA TYR A 45 -9.69 -34.31 45.13
C TYR A 45 -9.89 -32.86 44.64
N ARG A 46 -10.56 -32.66 43.50
CA ARG A 46 -10.91 -31.33 43.01
C ARG A 46 -11.84 -30.61 43.99
N ARG A 47 -12.91 -31.29 44.41
CA ARG A 47 -13.89 -30.76 45.38
C ARG A 47 -13.32 -30.54 46.79
N LEU A 48 -12.41 -31.42 47.22
CA LEU A 48 -11.67 -31.27 48.47
C LEU A 48 -10.80 -29.98 48.46
N LYS A 49 -10.22 -29.63 47.31
CA LYS A 49 -9.48 -28.40 47.15
C LYS A 49 -10.37 -27.17 47.29
N ASP A 50 -11.60 -27.22 46.78
CA ASP A 50 -12.59 -26.16 46.87
C ASP A 50 -13.01 -25.88 48.34
N VAL A 51 -12.96 -26.90 49.23
CA VAL A 51 -13.17 -26.77 50.67
C VAL A 51 -11.90 -26.49 51.47
N GLY A 52 -10.80 -26.15 50.80
CA GLY A 52 -9.54 -25.74 51.44
C GLY A 52 -8.63 -26.88 51.88
N PHE A 53 -8.87 -28.15 51.49
CA PHE A 53 -7.96 -29.25 51.80
C PHE A 53 -6.66 -29.15 51.07
N ASP A 54 -5.54 -29.02 51.81
CA ASP A 54 -4.19 -29.19 51.27
C ASP A 54 -3.63 -30.56 51.65
N SER A 55 -3.24 -31.34 50.69
CA SER A 55 -2.66 -32.68 50.89
C SER A 55 -1.32 -32.67 51.66
N GLY A 56 -0.77 -31.51 51.97
CA GLY A 56 0.55 -31.35 52.62
C GLY A 56 1.71 -31.87 51.79
N ARG A 57 1.48 -32.12 50.51
CA ARG A 57 2.53 -32.62 49.62
C ARG A 57 3.56 -31.54 49.42
N LYS A 58 4.78 -31.72 49.89
CA LYS A 58 5.88 -30.77 49.64
C LYS A 58 5.98 -30.50 48.16
N LYS A 59 5.92 -29.25 47.79
CA LYS A 59 6.18 -28.83 46.43
C LYS A 59 7.64 -29.15 46.11
N ARG A 60 7.91 -29.76 44.97
CA ARG A 60 9.28 -30.05 44.55
C ARG A 60 10.08 -28.75 44.53
N ALA A 61 11.34 -28.78 44.93
CA ALA A 61 12.22 -27.62 44.96
C ALA A 61 12.35 -26.94 43.58
N ASP A 62 12.28 -27.74 42.52
CA ASP A 62 12.35 -27.31 41.12
C ASP A 62 10.98 -26.81 40.54
N ARG A 63 9.93 -26.71 41.39
CA ARG A 63 8.61 -26.28 40.94
C ARG A 63 8.66 -24.85 40.44
N GLY A 64 8.41 -24.65 39.15
CA GLY A 64 8.42 -23.34 38.48
C GLY A 64 9.73 -23.02 37.78
N SER A 65 10.82 -23.76 38.07
CA SER A 65 12.03 -23.68 37.28
C SER A 65 11.83 -24.36 35.94
N SER A 66 12.45 -23.88 34.91
CA SER A 66 12.42 -24.45 33.58
C SER A 66 13.83 -24.46 33.01
N MET A 67 14.23 -25.64 32.52
CA MET A 67 15.48 -25.78 31.78
C MET A 67 15.54 -24.85 30.54
N VAL A 68 14.38 -24.39 30.06
CA VAL A 68 14.30 -23.48 28.92
C VAL A 68 13.93 -22.10 29.45
N THR A 69 14.84 -21.15 29.34
CA THR A 69 14.61 -19.74 29.70
C THR A 69 13.68 -19.07 28.69
N LYS A 70 13.19 -17.89 29.03
CA LYS A 70 12.38 -17.07 28.12
C LYS A 70 13.15 -16.74 26.84
N GLU A 71 14.42 -16.44 26.95
CA GLU A 71 15.29 -16.08 25.82
C GLU A 71 15.43 -17.22 24.83
N VAL A 72 15.74 -18.43 25.30
CA VAL A 72 15.84 -19.64 24.47
C VAL A 72 14.50 -19.93 23.79
N ALA A 73 13.39 -19.81 24.53
CA ALA A 73 12.07 -19.99 23.95
C ALA A 73 11.74 -18.96 22.87
N MET A 74 12.16 -17.70 23.05
CA MET A 74 11.99 -16.63 22.04
C MET A 74 12.87 -16.85 20.81
N GLN A 75 14.12 -17.29 20.97
CA GLN A 75 15.00 -17.64 19.86
C GLN A 75 14.40 -18.79 19.03
N ALA A 76 13.90 -19.85 19.69
CA ALA A 76 13.19 -20.92 19.02
C ALA A 76 11.95 -20.43 18.26
N ALA A 77 11.18 -19.52 18.87
CA ALA A 77 10.01 -18.93 18.23
C ALA A 77 10.39 -18.10 17.00
N ALA A 78 11.47 -17.34 17.06
CA ALA A 78 11.99 -16.54 15.95
C ALA A 78 12.39 -17.41 14.76
N LEU A 79 13.09 -18.52 14.98
CA LEU A 79 13.47 -19.47 13.94
C LEU A 79 12.23 -20.07 13.25
N VAL A 80 11.26 -20.59 14.02
CA VAL A 80 10.02 -21.17 13.47
C VAL A 80 9.18 -20.13 12.73
N GLN A 81 9.14 -18.90 13.23
CA GLN A 81 8.36 -17.82 12.62
C GLN A 81 9.04 -17.29 11.36
N GLY A 82 10.37 -17.13 11.38
CA GLY A 82 11.16 -16.65 10.24
C GLY A 82 11.17 -17.65 9.06
N ALA A 83 11.16 -18.95 9.36
CA ALA A 83 11.09 -20.00 8.36
C ALA A 83 9.68 -20.22 7.76
N ARG A 84 8.67 -19.47 8.22
CA ARG A 84 7.29 -19.64 7.75
C ARG A 84 7.08 -19.01 6.38
N ARG A 85 6.46 -19.74 5.47
CA ARG A 85 6.08 -19.19 4.16
C ARG A 85 4.94 -18.17 4.26
N LYS A 86 4.83 -17.27 3.30
CA LYS A 86 3.71 -16.30 3.19
C LYS A 86 2.34 -17.00 3.19
N THR A 87 2.25 -18.23 2.64
CA THR A 87 1.05 -19.07 2.65
C THR A 87 0.67 -19.62 4.03
N GLY A 88 1.47 -19.34 5.07
CA GLY A 88 1.27 -19.84 6.42
C GLY A 88 1.84 -21.23 6.69
N LYS A 89 2.37 -21.93 5.68
CA LYS A 89 2.96 -23.26 5.84
C LYS A 89 4.20 -23.17 6.72
N LYS A 90 4.24 -23.99 7.79
CA LYS A 90 5.43 -24.17 8.62
C LYS A 90 6.44 -25.00 7.84
N THR A 91 7.67 -24.53 7.77
CA THR A 91 8.75 -25.23 7.07
C THR A 91 9.85 -25.72 8.02
N MET A 92 9.85 -25.25 9.28
CA MET A 92 10.81 -25.66 10.30
C MET A 92 10.08 -26.33 11.48
N PRO A 93 10.28 -27.63 11.74
CA PRO A 93 9.76 -28.30 12.91
C PRO A 93 10.55 -27.93 14.18
N LEU A 94 9.95 -28.12 15.36
CA LEU A 94 10.63 -27.81 16.64
C LEU A 94 11.81 -28.71 16.92
N THR A 95 11.84 -29.91 16.37
CA THR A 95 13.00 -30.83 16.43
C THR A 95 14.22 -30.20 15.77
N GLU A 96 14.07 -29.74 14.54
CA GLU A 96 15.13 -29.07 13.79
C GLU A 96 15.55 -27.75 14.48
N THR A 97 14.59 -27.01 14.99
CA THR A 97 14.86 -25.79 15.77
C THR A 97 15.74 -26.10 16.99
N LEU A 98 15.49 -27.21 17.68
CA LEU A 98 16.24 -27.61 18.85
C LEU A 98 17.68 -27.99 18.48
N GLU A 99 17.90 -28.71 17.37
CA GLU A 99 19.24 -29.03 16.85
C GLU A 99 20.00 -27.74 16.49
N ILE A 100 19.37 -26.82 15.77
CA ILE A 100 20.00 -25.53 15.41
C ILE A 100 20.45 -24.78 16.67
N LEU A 101 19.62 -24.74 17.72
CA LEU A 101 19.97 -24.09 18.97
C LEU A 101 21.13 -24.79 19.67
N ARG A 102 21.16 -26.12 19.61
CA ARG A 102 22.23 -26.95 20.21
C ARG A 102 23.56 -26.72 19.52
N GLU A 103 23.60 -26.79 18.20
CA GLU A 103 24.80 -26.55 17.40
C GLU A 103 25.36 -25.14 17.55
N ASN A 104 24.49 -24.18 17.84
CA ASN A 104 24.91 -22.78 18.10
C ASN A 104 25.18 -22.47 19.56
N GLY A 105 25.18 -23.46 20.44
CA GLY A 105 25.45 -23.27 21.88
C GLY A 105 24.41 -22.37 22.57
N ARG A 106 23.17 -22.28 22.02
CA ARG A 106 22.11 -21.42 22.53
C ARG A 106 21.18 -22.18 23.46
N GLY A 107 21.50 -22.17 24.75
CA GLY A 107 20.68 -22.80 25.80
C GLY A 107 20.66 -21.99 27.07
N SER A 108 20.05 -22.55 28.10
CA SER A 108 20.10 -21.99 29.45
C SER A 108 21.48 -22.28 30.04
N VAL A 109 22.15 -21.26 30.51
CA VAL A 109 23.43 -21.41 31.19
C VAL A 109 23.16 -21.80 32.64
N ASP A 110 23.73 -22.91 33.09
CA ASP A 110 23.69 -23.30 34.50
C ASP A 110 24.56 -22.34 35.31
N ALA A 111 24.02 -21.77 36.37
CA ALA A 111 24.72 -20.76 37.17
C ALA A 111 25.91 -21.32 37.96
N GLU A 112 25.93 -22.60 38.24
CA GLU A 112 27.00 -23.25 39.03
C GLU A 112 28.09 -23.87 38.13
N THR A 113 27.70 -24.45 36.99
CA THR A 113 28.63 -25.21 36.13
C THR A 113 29.06 -24.42 34.90
N GLY A 114 28.35 -23.35 34.51
CA GLY A 114 28.57 -22.60 33.28
C GLY A 114 28.17 -23.39 32.00
N GLU A 115 27.64 -24.60 32.14
CA GLU A 115 27.25 -25.44 31.02
C GLU A 115 25.95 -24.94 30.35
N VAL A 116 25.94 -25.01 29.04
CA VAL A 116 24.74 -24.70 28.24
C VAL A 116 23.82 -25.92 28.21
N ARG A 117 22.66 -25.81 28.80
CA ARG A 117 21.65 -26.90 28.85
C ARG A 117 20.48 -26.61 27.96
N LEU A 118 20.11 -27.59 27.16
CA LEU A 118 18.91 -27.62 26.32
C LEU A 118 18.13 -28.91 26.59
N PRO A 119 16.79 -28.90 26.44
CA PRO A 119 16.01 -30.12 26.59
C PRO A 119 16.30 -31.11 25.46
N ASP A 120 16.25 -32.40 25.76
CA ASP A 120 16.41 -33.47 24.76
C ASP A 120 15.17 -33.61 23.87
N SER A 121 14.04 -33.12 24.30
CA SER A 121 12.76 -33.29 23.63
C SER A 121 12.16 -31.97 23.17
N ALA A 122 11.73 -31.95 21.90
CA ALA A 122 10.96 -30.84 21.31
C ALA A 122 9.64 -30.59 22.07
N ALA A 123 9.07 -31.59 22.75
CA ALA A 123 7.89 -31.46 23.57
C ALA A 123 8.16 -30.58 24.81
N THR A 124 9.34 -30.67 25.41
CA THR A 124 9.73 -29.78 26.53
C THR A 124 9.93 -28.36 26.05
N LEU A 125 10.58 -28.13 24.91
CA LEU A 125 10.69 -26.83 24.27
C LEU A 125 9.30 -26.24 23.96
N SER A 126 8.39 -27.03 23.37
CA SER A 126 7.00 -26.62 23.08
C SER A 126 6.26 -26.19 24.34
N ARG A 127 6.38 -26.94 25.45
CA ARG A 127 5.78 -26.58 26.73
C ARG A 127 6.33 -25.26 27.29
N ALA A 128 7.66 -25.08 27.22
CA ALA A 128 8.29 -23.84 27.63
C ALA A 128 7.83 -22.65 26.77
N MET A 129 7.80 -22.81 25.45
CA MET A 129 7.29 -21.77 24.54
C MET A 129 5.83 -21.39 24.86
N ARG A 130 4.97 -22.37 25.24
CA ARG A 130 3.60 -22.07 25.68
C ARG A 130 3.57 -21.30 27.00
N ARG A 131 4.42 -21.70 27.97
CA ARG A 131 4.57 -21.01 29.24
C ARG A 131 4.98 -19.53 29.05
N HIS A 132 5.87 -19.27 28.13
CA HIS A 132 6.38 -17.92 27.82
C HIS A 132 5.54 -17.17 26.78
N GLY A 133 4.41 -17.72 26.34
CA GLY A 133 3.48 -17.07 25.39
C GLY A 133 4.02 -16.94 23.96
N CYS A 134 5.13 -17.59 23.61
CA CYS A 134 5.79 -17.51 22.30
C CYS A 134 5.63 -18.76 21.43
N HIS A 135 4.75 -19.69 21.82
CA HIS A 135 4.48 -20.87 21.01
C HIS A 135 3.84 -20.48 19.67
N PRO A 136 4.26 -21.06 18.52
CA PRO A 136 3.76 -20.69 17.20
C PRO A 136 2.24 -20.69 17.07
N ALA A 137 1.54 -21.63 17.72
CA ALA A 137 0.08 -21.65 17.73
C ALA A 137 -0.55 -20.50 18.52
N MET A 138 0.14 -19.95 19.52
CA MET A 138 -0.32 -18.77 20.28
C MET A 138 -0.04 -17.46 19.50
N LEU A 139 1.12 -17.38 18.85
CA LEU A 139 1.49 -16.24 18.01
C LEU A 139 0.61 -16.11 16.76
N GLN A 140 -0.08 -17.18 16.39
CA GLN A 140 -1.01 -17.23 15.27
C GLN A 140 -2.47 -16.97 15.70
N GLN A 141 -2.72 -16.77 16.97
CA GLN A 141 -4.06 -16.38 17.41
C GLN A 141 -4.46 -15.06 16.74
N GLY A 142 -5.69 -15.01 16.29
CA GLY A 142 -6.21 -13.83 15.60
C GLY A 142 -6.08 -12.58 16.47
N LYS A 143 -5.63 -11.51 15.87
CA LYS A 143 -5.60 -10.20 16.55
C LYS A 143 -7.02 -9.78 16.90
N PRO A 144 -7.23 -9.13 18.05
CA PRO A 144 -8.51 -8.51 18.34
C PRO A 144 -8.84 -7.50 17.24
N HIS A 145 -10.11 -7.39 16.89
CA HIS A 145 -10.58 -6.48 15.83
C HIS A 145 -11.78 -5.70 16.34
N THR A 146 -11.91 -4.50 15.80
CA THR A 146 -13.05 -3.63 16.04
C THR A 146 -14.16 -3.95 15.04
N HIS A 147 -15.39 -4.06 15.50
CA HIS A 147 -16.54 -4.13 14.61
C HIS A 147 -16.86 -2.76 14.06
N MET A 148 -16.94 -2.66 12.73
CA MET A 148 -17.33 -1.43 12.05
C MET A 148 -18.83 -1.45 11.78
N GLN A 149 -19.47 -0.28 11.80
CA GLN A 149 -20.89 -0.13 11.48
C GLN A 149 -21.11 0.95 10.43
N SER A 150 -22.16 0.78 9.64
CA SER A 150 -22.73 1.85 8.80
C SER A 150 -23.92 2.45 9.48
N LEU A 151 -24.18 3.73 9.24
CA LEU A 151 -25.24 4.48 9.92
C LEU A 151 -26.62 4.23 9.30
N HIS A 152 -26.67 4.09 7.98
CA HIS A 152 -27.89 3.93 7.19
C HIS A 152 -27.56 3.23 5.86
N PRO A 153 -28.55 2.79 5.07
CA PRO A 153 -28.31 2.37 3.68
C PRO A 153 -27.62 3.47 2.90
N ASN A 154 -26.78 3.14 1.97
CA ASN A 154 -26.01 4.11 1.17
C ASN A 154 -24.87 4.86 1.92
N HIS A 155 -24.64 4.56 3.21
CA HIS A 155 -23.53 5.15 3.95
C HIS A 155 -22.17 4.60 3.49
N VAL A 156 -22.04 3.28 3.42
CA VAL A 156 -20.80 2.62 2.97
C VAL A 156 -21.14 1.49 2.03
N TRP A 157 -20.63 1.55 0.82
CA TRP A 157 -20.60 0.42 -0.09
C TRP A 157 -19.24 -0.25 -0.09
N GLN A 158 -19.20 -1.53 -0.38
CA GLN A 158 -17.98 -2.29 -0.58
C GLN A 158 -17.98 -2.86 -1.99
N VAL A 159 -16.84 -2.78 -2.67
CA VAL A 159 -16.66 -3.35 -4.01
C VAL A 159 -15.47 -4.29 -4.02
N ASP A 160 -15.62 -5.40 -4.74
CA ASP A 160 -14.56 -6.36 -4.96
C ASP A 160 -14.73 -7.05 -6.30
N ALA A 161 -13.60 -7.34 -6.95
CA ALA A 161 -13.53 -8.04 -8.22
C ALA A 161 -12.91 -9.42 -8.03
N SER A 162 -13.53 -10.44 -8.60
CA SER A 162 -13.04 -11.81 -8.55
C SER A 162 -13.18 -12.49 -9.91
N MET A 163 -12.18 -13.26 -10.28
CA MET A 163 -12.24 -14.07 -11.49
C MET A 163 -13.07 -15.32 -11.25
N CYS A 164 -14.01 -15.62 -12.18
CA CYS A 164 -14.68 -16.92 -12.23
C CYS A 164 -13.68 -18.00 -12.64
N VAL A 165 -13.25 -18.81 -11.67
CA VAL A 165 -12.11 -19.72 -11.84
C VAL A 165 -12.38 -20.83 -12.85
N ILE A 166 -13.59 -21.40 -12.79
CA ILE A 166 -13.95 -22.58 -13.59
C ILE A 166 -14.89 -22.28 -14.76
N PHE A 167 -15.43 -21.06 -14.84
CA PHE A 167 -16.36 -20.66 -15.88
C PHE A 167 -15.71 -19.67 -16.83
N TYR A 168 -15.87 -19.89 -18.14
CA TYR A 168 -15.38 -19.00 -19.20
C TYR A 168 -16.33 -19.06 -20.41
N LEU A 169 -16.34 -18.02 -21.23
CA LEU A 169 -17.26 -17.86 -22.37
C LEU A 169 -16.49 -17.83 -23.70
N PRO A 170 -16.18 -18.98 -24.31
CA PRO A 170 -15.71 -19.03 -25.68
C PRO A 170 -16.85 -18.72 -26.65
N LYS A 171 -16.54 -18.59 -27.94
CA LYS A 171 -17.56 -18.35 -29.00
C LYS A 171 -18.71 -19.38 -29.05
N GLN A 172 -18.51 -20.55 -28.47
CA GLN A 172 -19.48 -21.64 -28.43
C GLN A 172 -20.38 -21.64 -27.17
N GLY A 173 -20.33 -20.57 -26.37
CA GLY A 173 -21.11 -20.46 -25.17
C GLY A 173 -20.35 -20.88 -23.89
N LEU A 174 -21.04 -20.84 -22.75
CA LEU A 174 -20.44 -21.09 -21.44
C LEU A 174 -19.79 -22.49 -21.41
N GLN A 175 -18.52 -22.49 -21.08
CA GLN A 175 -17.72 -23.69 -20.85
C GLN A 175 -17.29 -23.77 -19.39
N ILE A 176 -17.14 -25.00 -18.90
CA ILE A 176 -16.73 -25.31 -17.54
C ILE A 176 -15.41 -26.06 -17.61
N MET A 177 -14.41 -25.55 -16.94
CA MET A 177 -13.17 -26.28 -16.73
C MET A 177 -13.29 -27.06 -15.41
N PRO A 178 -13.26 -28.42 -15.43
CA PRO A 178 -13.32 -29.21 -14.20
C PRO A 178 -12.24 -28.74 -13.21
N GLU A 179 -12.60 -28.62 -11.95
CA GLU A 179 -11.73 -28.08 -10.90
C GLU A 179 -10.39 -28.85 -10.81
N GLY A 180 -10.44 -30.17 -10.88
CA GLY A 180 -9.25 -31.00 -10.87
C GLY A 180 -8.32 -30.78 -12.08
N VAL A 181 -8.86 -30.38 -13.24
CA VAL A 181 -8.07 -30.02 -14.43
C VAL A 181 -7.50 -28.62 -14.26
N PHE A 182 -8.31 -27.68 -13.78
CA PHE A 182 -7.88 -26.29 -13.57
C PHE A 182 -6.69 -26.19 -12.60
N TYR A 183 -6.79 -26.82 -11.43
CA TYR A 183 -5.74 -26.75 -10.41
C TYR A 183 -4.50 -27.59 -10.71
N LYS A 184 -4.60 -28.60 -11.59
CA LYS A 184 -3.45 -29.44 -11.98
C LYS A 184 -2.33 -28.63 -12.64
N ASN A 185 -2.71 -27.61 -13.44
CA ASN A 185 -1.74 -26.69 -14.07
C ASN A 185 -2.33 -25.28 -14.17
N LYS A 186 -2.60 -24.67 -13.02
CA LYS A 186 -3.27 -23.38 -12.90
C LYS A 186 -2.70 -22.28 -13.79
N PRO A 187 -1.36 -22.03 -13.85
CA PRO A 187 -0.81 -20.96 -14.69
C PRO A 187 -1.15 -21.12 -16.17
N LEU A 188 -0.91 -22.30 -16.76
CA LEU A 188 -1.20 -22.58 -18.17
C LEU A 188 -2.70 -22.56 -18.48
N ASN A 189 -3.54 -23.08 -17.57
CA ASN A 189 -4.99 -23.06 -17.77
C ASN A 189 -5.56 -21.65 -17.70
N ILE A 190 -5.01 -20.78 -16.85
CA ILE A 190 -5.36 -19.35 -16.81
C ILE A 190 -4.94 -18.66 -18.10
N GLU A 191 -3.75 -18.94 -18.63
CA GLU A 191 -3.26 -18.36 -19.87
C GLU A 191 -4.09 -18.82 -21.07
N ARG A 192 -4.43 -20.12 -21.14
CA ARG A 192 -5.25 -20.70 -22.20
C ARG A 192 -6.61 -20.00 -22.37
N VAL A 193 -7.25 -19.62 -21.26
CA VAL A 193 -8.56 -18.94 -21.29
C VAL A 193 -8.45 -17.43 -21.10
N SER A 194 -7.26 -16.85 -21.29
CA SER A 194 -6.98 -15.46 -20.89
C SER A 194 -7.93 -14.43 -21.52
N GLN A 195 -8.35 -14.64 -22.76
CA GLN A 195 -9.27 -13.73 -23.48
C GLN A 195 -10.75 -14.06 -23.25
N GLU A 196 -11.02 -15.23 -22.72
CA GLU A 196 -12.38 -15.78 -22.54
C GLU A 196 -12.80 -15.79 -21.06
N ARG A 197 -11.92 -15.28 -20.17
CA ARG A 197 -12.20 -15.21 -18.74
C ARG A 197 -13.37 -14.30 -18.45
N VAL A 198 -14.17 -14.75 -17.50
CA VAL A 198 -15.26 -13.96 -16.95
C VAL A 198 -14.85 -13.43 -15.58
N TRP A 199 -14.94 -12.14 -15.41
CA TRP A 199 -14.73 -11.46 -14.13
C TRP A 199 -16.07 -11.09 -13.53
N ARG A 200 -16.18 -11.31 -12.25
CA ARG A 200 -17.34 -10.96 -11.43
C ARG A 200 -16.99 -9.77 -10.55
N TYR A 201 -17.73 -8.70 -10.67
CA TYR A 201 -17.68 -7.54 -9.78
C TYR A 201 -18.89 -7.61 -8.86
N VAL A 202 -18.65 -7.53 -7.56
CA VAL A 202 -19.71 -7.50 -6.56
C VAL A 202 -19.64 -6.18 -5.82
N VAL A 203 -20.77 -5.50 -5.76
CA VAL A 203 -20.97 -4.30 -4.94
C VAL A 203 -22.00 -4.64 -3.88
N THR A 204 -21.72 -4.32 -2.63
CA THR A 204 -22.66 -4.56 -1.53
C THR A 204 -22.80 -3.33 -0.64
N ASP A 205 -24.02 -2.99 -0.26
CA ASP A 205 -24.26 -2.00 0.78
C ASP A 205 -23.98 -2.61 2.15
N HIS A 206 -23.11 -1.99 2.92
CA HIS A 206 -22.67 -2.53 4.21
C HIS A 206 -23.79 -2.54 5.27
N TYR A 207 -24.74 -1.62 5.18
CA TYR A 207 -25.86 -1.54 6.13
C TYR A 207 -26.88 -2.65 5.90
N SER A 208 -27.40 -2.74 4.69
CA SER A 208 -28.49 -3.68 4.33
C SER A 208 -27.99 -5.06 3.89
N GLY A 209 -26.76 -5.15 3.40
CA GLY A 209 -26.23 -6.35 2.76
C GLY A 209 -26.81 -6.60 1.37
N THR A 210 -27.48 -5.61 0.77
CA THR A 210 -27.98 -5.69 -0.61
C THR A 210 -26.83 -5.88 -1.57
N LEU A 211 -27.02 -6.72 -2.60
CA LEU A 211 -26.01 -7.08 -3.57
C LEU A 211 -26.33 -6.51 -4.96
N TYR A 212 -25.30 -5.99 -5.63
CA TYR A 212 -25.24 -5.79 -7.05
C TYR A 212 -24.10 -6.62 -7.63
N VAL A 213 -24.33 -7.31 -8.75
CA VAL A 213 -23.35 -8.21 -9.37
C VAL A 213 -23.28 -7.90 -10.86
N ARG A 214 -22.07 -7.76 -11.38
CA ARG A 214 -21.82 -7.59 -12.80
C ARG A 214 -20.76 -8.57 -13.28
N TYR A 215 -21.03 -9.18 -14.43
CA TYR A 215 -20.09 -10.05 -15.14
C TYR A 215 -19.51 -9.35 -16.35
N VAL A 216 -18.20 -9.49 -16.55
CA VAL A 216 -17.48 -8.90 -17.68
C VAL A 216 -16.52 -9.93 -18.23
N GLN A 217 -16.54 -10.13 -19.54
CA GLN A 217 -15.54 -10.95 -20.23
C GLN A 217 -14.32 -10.07 -20.52
N THR A 218 -13.21 -10.36 -19.86
CA THR A 218 -11.98 -9.56 -19.96
C THR A 218 -10.76 -10.36 -19.53
N ALA A 219 -9.62 -10.00 -20.07
CA ALA A 219 -8.34 -10.63 -19.73
C ALA A 219 -7.91 -10.39 -18.28
N GLY A 220 -8.37 -9.30 -17.65
CA GLY A 220 -8.00 -8.94 -16.29
C GLY A 220 -8.92 -7.89 -15.68
N GLU A 221 -8.71 -7.58 -14.42
CA GLU A 221 -9.37 -6.47 -13.75
C GLU A 221 -8.86 -5.14 -14.33
N THR A 222 -9.79 -4.27 -14.76
CA THR A 222 -9.46 -2.95 -15.30
C THR A 222 -10.24 -1.86 -14.58
N SER A 223 -9.65 -0.66 -14.53
CA SER A 223 -10.29 0.51 -13.93
C SER A 223 -11.55 0.94 -14.68
N GLU A 224 -11.59 0.72 -15.98
CA GLU A 224 -12.74 1.03 -16.82
C GLU A 224 -13.93 0.11 -16.49
N ASN A 225 -13.68 -1.20 -16.34
CA ASN A 225 -14.72 -2.15 -15.94
C ASN A 225 -15.22 -1.90 -14.52
N LEU A 226 -14.33 -1.52 -13.61
CA LEU A 226 -14.69 -1.15 -12.25
C LEU A 226 -15.56 0.12 -12.24
N ALA A 227 -15.15 1.16 -12.99
CA ALA A 227 -15.89 2.40 -13.11
C ALA A 227 -17.29 2.15 -13.70
N GLU A 228 -17.38 1.41 -14.81
CA GLU A 228 -18.67 1.07 -15.42
C GLU A 228 -19.55 0.24 -14.48
N THR A 229 -18.96 -0.70 -13.72
CA THR A 229 -19.71 -1.48 -12.70
C THR A 229 -20.28 -0.57 -11.61
N PHE A 230 -19.46 0.35 -11.11
CA PHE A 230 -19.90 1.31 -10.11
C PHE A 230 -20.98 2.24 -10.64
N LEU A 231 -20.80 2.78 -11.87
CA LEU A 231 -21.80 3.61 -12.54
C LEU A 231 -23.14 2.90 -12.70
N GLN A 232 -23.14 1.64 -13.15
CA GLN A 232 -24.35 0.86 -13.27
C GLN A 232 -24.99 0.54 -11.92
N ALA A 233 -24.19 0.29 -10.88
CA ALA A 233 -24.68 0.02 -9.54
C ALA A 233 -25.43 1.21 -8.93
N ILE A 234 -24.96 2.44 -9.15
CA ILE A 234 -25.58 3.66 -8.60
C ILE A 234 -26.84 4.11 -9.35
N GLN A 235 -27.06 3.64 -10.59
CA GLN A 235 -28.24 4.01 -11.37
C GLN A 235 -29.52 3.36 -10.82
N LYS A 236 -30.62 4.08 -10.96
CA LYS A 236 -31.96 3.55 -10.66
C LYS A 236 -32.30 2.48 -11.71
N ARG A 237 -32.77 1.33 -11.25
CA ARG A 237 -33.19 0.19 -12.07
C ARG A 237 -34.69 -0.08 -11.88
N GLU A 238 -35.13 -1.28 -12.23
CA GLU A 238 -36.53 -1.68 -12.09
C GLU A 238 -37.01 -1.71 -10.63
N GLN A 239 -38.32 -1.70 -10.43
CA GLN A 239 -38.92 -1.64 -9.07
C GLN A 239 -38.52 -2.78 -8.14
N ASN A 240 -38.20 -3.96 -8.70
CA ASN A 240 -37.74 -5.13 -7.94
C ASN A 240 -36.27 -5.05 -7.49
N ASP A 241 -35.54 -4.00 -7.91
CA ASP A 241 -34.14 -3.75 -7.59
C ASP A 241 -33.94 -2.35 -6.97
N PRO A 242 -34.30 -2.19 -5.70
CA PRO A 242 -34.36 -0.88 -5.07
C PRO A 242 -32.98 -0.27 -4.75
N MET A 243 -31.90 -1.05 -4.75
CA MET A 243 -30.55 -0.53 -4.46
C MET A 243 -30.09 0.40 -5.58
N HIS A 244 -29.95 1.70 -5.29
CA HIS A 244 -29.42 2.71 -6.20
C HIS A 244 -28.90 3.93 -5.42
N GLY A 245 -28.40 4.96 -6.15
CA GLY A 245 -27.89 6.19 -5.58
C GLY A 245 -26.41 6.17 -5.28
N VAL A 246 -25.82 7.34 -5.06
CA VAL A 246 -24.38 7.52 -4.84
C VAL A 246 -24.06 7.32 -3.36
N PRO A 247 -23.23 6.34 -2.96
CA PRO A 247 -22.88 6.15 -1.56
C PRO A 247 -22.01 7.30 -1.03
N ASN A 248 -21.99 7.49 0.28
CA ASN A 248 -21.08 8.46 0.90
C ASN A 248 -19.64 7.97 0.86
N ASN A 249 -19.45 6.68 1.09
CA ASN A 249 -18.12 6.06 1.15
C ASN A 249 -18.10 4.78 0.30
N LEU A 250 -16.97 4.52 -0.33
CA LEU A 250 -16.73 3.27 -1.05
C LEU A 250 -15.48 2.58 -0.51
N MET A 251 -15.65 1.40 0.05
CA MET A 251 -14.55 0.57 0.53
C MET A 251 -14.04 -0.33 -0.59
N MET A 252 -12.73 -0.36 -0.79
CA MET A 252 -12.07 -1.10 -1.85
C MET A 252 -10.67 -1.55 -1.44
N ASP A 253 -10.10 -2.52 -2.17
CA ASP A 253 -8.71 -2.96 -1.99
C ASP A 253 -7.70 -2.00 -2.61
N LEU A 254 -6.42 -2.21 -2.25
CA LEU A 254 -5.26 -1.57 -2.88
C LEU A 254 -4.92 -2.13 -4.27
N GLY A 255 -5.87 -2.78 -4.95
CA GLY A 255 -5.69 -3.24 -6.34
C GLY A 255 -5.38 -2.08 -7.29
N SER A 256 -4.64 -2.34 -8.36
CA SER A 256 -4.26 -1.32 -9.35
C SER A 256 -5.46 -0.64 -10.02
N ALA A 257 -6.54 -1.37 -10.24
CA ALA A 257 -7.78 -0.82 -10.77
C ALA A 257 -8.46 0.12 -9.79
N ASN A 258 -8.52 -0.27 -8.51
CA ASN A 258 -9.15 0.49 -7.43
C ASN A 258 -8.40 1.80 -7.10
N THR A 259 -7.07 1.78 -7.21
CA THR A 259 -6.22 2.95 -6.95
C THR A 259 -5.87 3.75 -8.20
N SER A 260 -6.47 3.40 -9.35
CA SER A 260 -6.27 4.14 -10.60
C SER A 260 -6.82 5.57 -10.49
N HIS A 261 -6.12 6.52 -11.09
CA HIS A 261 -6.58 7.91 -11.11
C HIS A 261 -7.96 8.07 -11.75
N LEU A 262 -8.27 7.26 -12.76
CA LEU A 262 -9.56 7.26 -13.45
C LEU A 262 -10.71 6.99 -12.48
N PHE A 263 -10.60 5.93 -11.69
CA PHE A 263 -11.64 5.56 -10.74
C PHE A 263 -11.70 6.53 -9.54
N LEU A 264 -10.55 6.93 -9.02
CA LEU A 264 -10.48 7.92 -7.93
C LEU A 264 -11.03 9.29 -8.34
N ASN A 265 -10.78 9.74 -9.58
CA ASN A 265 -11.38 10.98 -10.10
C ASN A 265 -12.90 10.86 -10.22
N LEU A 266 -13.40 9.74 -10.71
CA LEU A 266 -14.85 9.48 -10.75
C LEU A 266 -15.47 9.60 -9.35
N LEU A 267 -14.90 8.92 -8.36
CA LEU A 267 -15.38 8.97 -6.98
C LEU A 267 -15.36 10.40 -6.43
N LYS A 268 -14.27 11.13 -6.66
CA LYS A 268 -14.13 12.53 -6.24
C LYS A 268 -15.22 13.41 -6.87
N ASN A 269 -15.46 13.28 -8.17
CA ASN A 269 -16.45 14.06 -8.91
C ASN A 269 -17.88 13.75 -8.44
N LEU A 270 -18.15 12.53 -8.02
CA LEU A 270 -19.43 12.13 -7.43
C LEU A 270 -19.51 12.41 -5.92
N GLY A 271 -18.47 12.98 -5.31
CA GLY A 271 -18.42 13.25 -3.87
C GLY A 271 -18.46 11.99 -3.02
N VAL A 272 -17.82 10.92 -3.47
CA VAL A 272 -17.68 9.64 -2.75
C VAL A 272 -16.30 9.56 -2.11
N THR A 273 -16.24 9.31 -0.82
CA THR A 273 -14.98 9.14 -0.10
C THR A 273 -14.45 7.71 -0.28
N PRO A 274 -13.28 7.53 -0.90
CA PRO A 274 -12.67 6.21 -1.01
C PRO A 274 -12.08 5.77 0.33
N LEU A 275 -12.49 4.59 0.81
CA LEU A 275 -11.91 3.92 1.97
C LEU A 275 -10.98 2.81 1.49
N VAL A 276 -9.71 3.16 1.29
CA VAL A 276 -8.70 2.21 0.83
C VAL A 276 -8.11 1.46 2.00
N HIS A 277 -8.11 0.14 1.92
CA HIS A 277 -7.64 -0.73 2.98
C HIS A 277 -6.11 -0.83 3.02
N THR A 278 -5.52 -0.71 4.22
CA THR A 278 -4.11 -1.05 4.45
C THR A 278 -3.90 -2.58 4.39
N PRO A 279 -2.82 -3.07 3.76
CA PRO A 279 -2.52 -4.49 3.73
C PRO A 279 -2.47 -5.09 5.13
N GLY A 280 -3.14 -6.22 5.32
CA GLY A 280 -3.13 -6.97 6.59
C GLY A 280 -4.37 -6.84 7.48
N ASN A 281 -5.37 -6.02 7.11
CA ASN A 281 -6.65 -5.94 7.84
C ASN A 281 -7.82 -6.44 6.98
N SER A 282 -7.73 -7.67 6.47
CA SER A 282 -8.73 -8.30 5.58
C SER A 282 -10.16 -8.34 6.17
N ARG A 283 -10.29 -8.28 7.48
CA ARG A 283 -11.59 -8.44 8.14
C ARG A 283 -12.58 -7.29 7.96
N ALA A 284 -12.10 -6.09 7.59
CA ALA A 284 -13.03 -4.98 7.31
C ALA A 284 -13.82 -5.19 6.01
N LYS A 285 -13.30 -5.99 5.06
CA LYS A 285 -13.97 -6.41 3.83
C LYS A 285 -14.80 -7.68 3.95
N GLY A 286 -14.93 -8.25 5.13
CA GLY A 286 -15.58 -9.55 5.34
C GLY A 286 -16.99 -9.66 4.73
N GLN A 287 -17.71 -8.55 4.54
CA GLN A 287 -19.03 -8.58 3.94
C GLN A 287 -18.96 -8.78 2.41
N VAL A 288 -18.10 -8.08 1.70
CA VAL A 288 -17.99 -8.28 0.24
C VAL A 288 -17.31 -9.61 -0.09
N GLU A 289 -16.35 -10.07 0.72
CA GLU A 289 -15.77 -11.41 0.60
C GLU A 289 -16.83 -12.50 0.79
N GLN A 290 -17.69 -12.36 1.81
CA GLN A 290 -18.82 -13.24 2.00
C GLN A 290 -19.82 -13.15 0.85
N ALA A 291 -20.06 -11.95 0.30
CA ALA A 291 -20.90 -11.75 -0.86
C ALA A 291 -20.34 -12.44 -2.11
N GLN A 292 -19.03 -12.39 -2.33
CA GLN A 292 -18.35 -13.12 -3.41
C GLN A 292 -18.57 -14.64 -3.26
N GLN A 293 -18.31 -15.19 -2.07
CA GLN A 293 -18.55 -16.62 -1.81
C GLN A 293 -20.01 -17.01 -2.00
N LEU A 294 -20.93 -16.14 -1.62
CA LEU A 294 -22.36 -16.38 -1.78
C LEU A 294 -22.78 -16.43 -3.25
N VAL A 295 -22.30 -15.52 -4.07
CA VAL A 295 -22.54 -15.53 -5.53
C VAL A 295 -21.96 -16.81 -6.13
N GLU A 296 -20.75 -17.17 -5.78
CA GLU A 296 -20.07 -18.37 -6.25
C GLU A 296 -20.85 -19.65 -5.92
N THR A 297 -21.29 -19.79 -4.66
CA THR A 297 -21.95 -21.01 -4.20
C THR A 297 -23.43 -21.09 -4.59
N GLN A 298 -24.16 -19.97 -4.58
CA GLN A 298 -25.61 -19.98 -4.79
C GLN A 298 -26.07 -19.62 -6.21
N PHE A 299 -25.23 -18.87 -6.96
CA PHE A 299 -25.53 -18.56 -8.36
C PHE A 299 -24.63 -19.33 -9.32
N GLU A 300 -23.31 -19.18 -9.22
CA GLU A 300 -22.40 -19.82 -10.18
C GLU A 300 -22.47 -21.34 -10.15
N GLY A 301 -22.73 -21.93 -8.98
CA GLY A 301 -22.99 -23.37 -8.90
C GLY A 301 -24.15 -23.86 -9.78
N ARG A 302 -25.10 -22.98 -10.12
CA ARG A 302 -26.24 -23.31 -11.02
C ARG A 302 -25.86 -23.24 -12.51
N LEU A 303 -24.79 -22.51 -12.85
CA LEU A 303 -24.36 -22.33 -14.25
C LEU A 303 -24.06 -23.65 -14.96
N SER A 304 -23.68 -24.68 -14.20
CA SER A 304 -23.47 -26.04 -14.73
C SER A 304 -24.72 -26.65 -15.37
N PHE A 305 -25.90 -26.14 -15.03
CA PHE A 305 -27.20 -26.63 -15.49
C PHE A 305 -27.95 -25.62 -16.36
N MET A 306 -27.27 -24.52 -16.76
CA MET A 306 -27.86 -23.44 -17.54
C MET A 306 -27.17 -23.34 -18.89
N ARG A 307 -27.98 -23.13 -19.94
CA ARG A 307 -27.46 -22.83 -21.28
C ARG A 307 -27.25 -21.31 -21.38
N ILE A 308 -26.01 -20.87 -21.41
CA ILE A 308 -25.62 -19.47 -21.53
C ILE A 308 -24.62 -19.36 -22.68
N GLU A 309 -24.88 -18.47 -23.60
CA GLU A 309 -24.09 -18.30 -24.82
C GLU A 309 -23.33 -16.96 -24.82
N THR A 310 -23.86 -15.95 -24.13
CA THR A 310 -23.30 -14.61 -24.12
C THR A 310 -23.20 -14.03 -22.71
N VAL A 311 -22.39 -12.97 -22.57
CA VAL A 311 -22.24 -12.24 -21.29
C VAL A 311 -23.56 -11.59 -20.87
N GLU A 312 -24.35 -11.12 -21.84
CA GLU A 312 -25.65 -10.49 -21.59
C GLU A 312 -26.64 -11.50 -21.00
N GLN A 313 -26.67 -12.74 -21.53
CA GLN A 313 -27.48 -13.83 -20.97
C GLN A 313 -27.03 -14.19 -19.55
N LEU A 314 -25.70 -14.24 -19.30
CA LEU A 314 -25.13 -14.46 -17.97
C LEU A 314 -25.53 -13.35 -17.01
N GLN A 315 -25.41 -12.09 -17.43
CA GLN A 315 -25.80 -10.93 -16.65
C GLN A 315 -27.30 -10.96 -16.32
N ALA A 316 -28.15 -11.23 -17.33
CA ALA A 316 -29.59 -11.32 -17.11
C ALA A 316 -29.97 -12.44 -16.12
N ALA A 317 -29.26 -13.57 -16.16
CA ALA A 317 -29.46 -14.66 -15.20
C ALA A 317 -29.01 -14.24 -13.77
N ALA A 318 -27.87 -13.56 -13.66
CA ALA A 318 -27.36 -13.04 -12.40
C ALA A 318 -28.30 -11.98 -11.81
N ASP A 319 -28.85 -11.11 -12.65
CA ASP A 319 -29.79 -10.06 -12.20
C ASP A 319 -31.08 -10.67 -11.66
N ARG A 320 -31.65 -11.66 -12.34
CA ARG A 320 -32.83 -12.39 -11.82
C ARG A 320 -32.53 -13.05 -10.48
N TRP A 321 -31.38 -13.73 -10.37
CA TRP A 321 -30.99 -14.38 -9.14
C TRP A 321 -30.77 -13.38 -7.99
N ARG A 322 -29.98 -12.29 -8.21
CA ARG A 322 -29.68 -11.32 -7.15
C ARG A 322 -30.90 -10.54 -6.69
N CYS A 323 -31.81 -10.16 -7.62
CA CYS A 323 -33.08 -9.50 -7.25
C CYS A 323 -33.93 -10.41 -6.37
N HIS A 324 -34.05 -11.69 -6.74
CA HIS A 324 -34.73 -12.68 -5.90
C HIS A 324 -34.02 -12.81 -4.53
N TYR A 325 -32.70 -12.95 -4.53
CA TYR A 325 -31.93 -13.10 -3.30
C TYR A 325 -32.10 -11.89 -2.37
N ASN A 326 -31.99 -10.66 -2.88
CA ASN A 326 -32.16 -9.44 -2.11
C ASN A 326 -33.57 -9.31 -1.53
N ALA A 327 -34.57 -9.76 -2.25
CA ALA A 327 -35.97 -9.68 -1.85
C ALA A 327 -36.37 -10.75 -0.80
N TRP A 328 -35.78 -11.95 -0.87
CA TRP A 328 -36.25 -13.10 -0.09
C TRP A 328 -35.27 -13.57 1.00
N ALA A 329 -33.96 -13.44 0.76
CA ALA A 329 -32.99 -13.95 1.70
C ALA A 329 -32.90 -13.07 2.96
N VAL A 330 -33.26 -13.67 4.09
CA VAL A 330 -33.21 -13.00 5.40
C VAL A 330 -31.75 -12.86 5.86
N HIS A 331 -31.36 -11.66 6.21
CA HIS A 331 -30.03 -11.38 6.76
C HIS A 331 -29.93 -11.86 8.21
N SER A 332 -28.88 -12.61 8.53
CA SER A 332 -28.71 -13.24 9.86
C SER A 332 -28.64 -12.22 11.01
N ARG A 333 -28.02 -11.05 10.77
CA ARG A 333 -27.86 -9.97 11.76
C ARG A 333 -29.17 -9.27 12.09
N THR A 334 -29.99 -8.94 11.07
CA THR A 334 -31.15 -8.05 11.22
C THR A 334 -32.48 -8.81 11.24
N LYS A 335 -32.49 -10.08 10.84
CA LYS A 335 -33.72 -10.90 10.69
C LYS A 335 -34.75 -10.33 9.71
N GLN A 336 -34.27 -9.43 8.80
CA GLN A 336 -35.05 -8.84 7.73
C GLN A 336 -34.46 -9.23 6.37
N THR A 337 -35.24 -9.07 5.30
CA THR A 337 -34.69 -9.19 3.95
C THR A 337 -33.82 -7.99 3.62
N ARG A 338 -32.92 -8.15 2.68
CA ARG A 338 -31.99 -7.07 2.29
C ARG A 338 -32.73 -5.88 1.70
N ASN A 339 -33.71 -6.14 0.85
CA ASN A 339 -34.54 -5.07 0.29
C ASN A 339 -35.38 -4.36 1.35
N ALA A 340 -35.94 -5.08 2.33
CA ALA A 340 -36.68 -4.45 3.41
C ALA A 340 -35.79 -3.49 4.22
N LEU A 341 -34.55 -3.91 4.49
CA LEU A 341 -33.60 -3.05 5.20
C LEU A 341 -33.09 -1.90 4.33
N TRP A 342 -32.88 -2.12 3.04
CA TRP A 342 -32.52 -1.04 2.11
C TRP A 342 -33.61 0.04 2.04
N LEU A 343 -34.87 -0.35 1.97
CA LEU A 343 -36.01 0.56 1.88
C LEU A 343 -36.26 1.40 3.14
N THR A 344 -35.47 1.21 4.21
CA THR A 344 -35.48 2.13 5.36
C THR A 344 -34.72 3.43 5.10
N ILE A 345 -34.09 3.57 3.92
CA ILE A 345 -33.36 4.79 3.53
C ILE A 345 -34.34 5.97 3.46
N THR A 346 -33.93 7.11 4.00
CA THR A 346 -34.67 8.36 3.92
C THR A 346 -34.27 9.20 2.71
N GLU A 347 -35.07 10.18 2.34
CA GLU A 347 -34.80 11.09 1.23
C GLU A 347 -33.46 11.80 1.40
N ASP A 348 -33.16 12.29 2.61
CA ASP A 348 -31.88 12.96 2.92
C ASP A 348 -30.65 12.05 2.79
N GLN A 349 -30.83 10.75 2.91
CA GLN A 349 -29.75 9.76 2.82
C GLN A 349 -29.54 9.27 1.39
N LEU A 350 -30.57 9.39 0.53
CA LEU A 350 -30.51 8.90 -0.84
C LEU A 350 -29.98 9.97 -1.79
N ARG A 351 -28.73 9.91 -2.11
CA ARG A 351 -28.08 10.77 -3.10
C ARG A 351 -28.36 10.21 -4.50
N ILE A 352 -29.24 10.86 -5.24
CA ILE A 352 -29.61 10.42 -6.61
C ILE A 352 -28.41 10.56 -7.54
N ALA A 353 -28.12 9.52 -8.30
CA ALA A 353 -27.06 9.53 -9.29
C ALA A 353 -27.44 10.43 -10.49
N PRO A 354 -26.50 11.19 -11.06
CA PRO A 354 -26.70 11.83 -12.36
C PRO A 354 -27.01 10.82 -13.46
N SER A 355 -27.46 11.30 -14.63
CA SER A 355 -27.69 10.41 -15.78
C SER A 355 -26.43 9.63 -16.13
N MET A 356 -26.60 8.46 -16.76
CA MET A 356 -25.45 7.60 -17.14
C MET A 356 -24.50 8.35 -18.08
N GLU A 357 -25.00 9.15 -18.99
CA GLU A 357 -24.21 9.94 -19.93
C GLU A 357 -23.32 10.95 -19.16
N LEU A 358 -23.91 11.71 -18.24
CA LEU A 358 -23.16 12.66 -17.41
C LEU A 358 -22.15 11.92 -16.51
N CYS A 359 -22.54 10.80 -15.92
CA CYS A 359 -21.62 9.98 -15.14
C CYS A 359 -20.40 9.52 -15.95
N ARG A 360 -20.61 9.11 -17.20
CA ARG A 360 -19.53 8.72 -18.10
C ARG A 360 -18.63 9.88 -18.48
N GLU A 361 -19.13 11.09 -18.56
CA GLU A 361 -18.32 12.29 -18.77
C GLU A 361 -17.36 12.58 -17.59
N LEU A 362 -17.75 12.19 -16.38
CA LEU A 362 -16.91 12.36 -15.18
C LEU A 362 -15.74 11.35 -15.08
N VAL A 363 -15.70 10.34 -15.94
CA VAL A 363 -14.66 9.33 -15.97
C VAL A 363 -13.47 9.82 -16.78
N THR A 364 -12.45 10.37 -16.13
CA THR A 364 -11.30 10.96 -16.78
C THR A 364 -9.98 10.42 -16.22
N THR A 365 -8.97 10.34 -17.08
CA THR A 365 -7.61 9.99 -16.66
C THR A 365 -6.94 11.15 -15.93
N ARG A 366 -5.75 10.90 -15.37
CA ARG A 366 -4.91 11.97 -14.83
C ARG A 366 -4.54 12.93 -15.97
N PRO A 367 -4.61 14.26 -15.73
CA PRO A 367 -4.09 15.24 -16.67
C PRO A 367 -2.59 15.03 -16.95
N VAL A 368 -2.22 15.12 -18.21
CA VAL A 368 -0.83 15.00 -18.69
C VAL A 368 -0.50 16.23 -19.51
N ASP A 369 0.60 16.88 -19.18
CA ASP A 369 1.04 18.05 -19.92
C ASP A 369 1.58 17.65 -21.29
N ALA A 370 1.12 18.33 -22.33
CA ALA A 370 1.63 18.24 -23.69
C ALA A 370 2.06 19.62 -24.19
N THR A 371 3.15 19.67 -24.97
CA THR A 371 3.61 20.93 -25.56
C THR A 371 3.04 21.08 -26.97
N VAL A 372 2.45 22.22 -27.23
CA VAL A 372 1.93 22.58 -28.57
C VAL A 372 3.11 22.72 -29.52
N ARG A 373 3.08 22.00 -30.62
CA ARG A 373 4.11 22.03 -31.65
C ARG A 373 3.95 23.24 -32.56
N ALA A 374 4.98 23.47 -33.41
CA ALA A 374 4.97 24.56 -34.37
C ALA A 374 3.82 24.50 -35.39
N ASP A 375 3.32 23.30 -35.68
CA ASP A 375 2.17 23.05 -36.54
C ASP A 375 0.81 23.14 -35.80
N MET A 376 0.81 23.70 -34.60
CA MET A 376 -0.36 23.81 -33.71
C MET A 376 -1.01 22.44 -33.43
N SER A 377 -0.20 21.40 -33.26
CA SER A 377 -0.65 20.07 -32.91
C SER A 377 -0.02 19.58 -31.60
N ILE A 378 -0.65 18.60 -30.99
CA ILE A 378 -0.07 17.80 -29.92
C ILE A 378 -0.11 16.32 -30.29
N THR A 379 0.74 15.51 -29.68
CA THR A 379 0.64 14.05 -29.77
C THR A 379 0.40 13.48 -28.38
N HIS A 380 -0.57 12.57 -28.31
CA HIS A 380 -0.89 11.86 -27.08
C HIS A 380 -1.11 10.38 -27.35
N SER A 381 -0.81 9.50 -26.36
CA SER A 381 -1.03 8.06 -26.46
C SER A 381 -2.33 7.71 -25.75
N VAL A 382 -3.27 7.14 -26.49
CA VAL A 382 -4.56 6.70 -25.96
C VAL A 382 -4.59 5.18 -25.89
N LYS A 383 -4.93 4.65 -24.73
CA LYS A 383 -4.99 3.19 -24.49
C LYS A 383 -5.93 2.53 -25.52
N GLY A 384 -5.45 1.49 -26.19
CA GLY A 384 -6.19 0.77 -27.24
C GLY A 384 -6.11 1.40 -28.64
N PHE A 385 -5.71 2.67 -28.77
CA PHE A 385 -5.64 3.41 -30.03
C PHE A 385 -4.22 3.83 -30.44
N GLY A 386 -3.23 3.63 -29.54
CA GLY A 386 -1.84 4.02 -29.77
C GLY A 386 -1.62 5.53 -29.74
N ARG A 387 -0.50 5.97 -30.31
CA ARG A 387 -0.11 7.39 -30.36
C ARG A 387 -0.84 8.09 -31.50
N LYS A 388 -1.58 9.15 -31.19
CA LYS A 388 -2.35 9.95 -32.14
C LYS A 388 -1.90 11.42 -32.09
N THR A 389 -2.16 12.13 -33.19
CA THR A 389 -1.93 13.57 -33.33
C THR A 389 -3.27 14.29 -33.30
N TYR A 390 -3.33 15.41 -32.59
CA TYR A 390 -4.52 16.23 -32.38
C TYR A 390 -4.26 17.64 -32.86
N ASP A 391 -5.17 18.20 -33.66
CA ASP A 391 -5.07 19.54 -34.24
C ASP A 391 -5.68 20.58 -33.29
N LEU A 392 -4.89 21.55 -32.90
CA LEU A 392 -5.30 22.62 -31.99
C LEU A 392 -5.43 23.98 -32.68
N ARG A 393 -5.34 24.04 -34.02
CA ARG A 393 -5.39 25.31 -34.80
C ARG A 393 -6.66 26.12 -34.56
N TYR A 394 -7.75 25.45 -34.19
CA TYR A 394 -9.06 26.06 -33.98
C TYR A 394 -9.29 26.50 -32.53
N LEU A 395 -8.38 26.20 -31.64
CA LEU A 395 -8.50 26.59 -30.23
C LEU A 395 -7.90 27.99 -30.01
N ALA A 396 -8.73 28.88 -29.46
CA ALA A 396 -8.29 30.24 -29.19
C ALA A 396 -7.27 30.29 -28.03
N GLY A 397 -6.34 31.24 -28.09
CA GLY A 397 -5.38 31.50 -27.00
C GLY A 397 -4.16 30.60 -26.98
N LEU A 398 -4.00 29.68 -27.93
CA LEU A 398 -2.82 28.81 -28.02
C LEU A 398 -1.74 29.39 -28.92
N VAL A 399 -0.50 29.16 -28.50
CA VAL A 399 0.69 29.48 -29.31
C VAL A 399 1.66 28.28 -29.31
N PRO A 400 2.49 28.11 -30.34
CA PRO A 400 3.53 27.10 -30.36
C PRO A 400 4.44 27.21 -29.12
N GLY A 401 4.80 26.07 -28.53
CA GLY A 401 5.61 25.99 -27.31
C GLY A 401 4.81 26.08 -26.00
N MET A 402 3.54 26.45 -26.04
CA MET A 402 2.69 26.49 -24.87
C MET A 402 2.41 25.07 -24.34
N LYS A 403 2.29 24.91 -23.03
CA LYS A 403 1.87 23.66 -22.40
C LYS A 403 0.36 23.66 -22.21
N VAL A 404 -0.27 22.58 -22.60
CA VAL A 404 -1.69 22.32 -22.41
C VAL A 404 -1.86 21.03 -21.61
N SER A 405 -2.90 20.94 -20.83
CA SER A 405 -3.22 19.75 -20.06
C SER A 405 -4.17 18.85 -20.86
N VAL A 406 -3.77 17.61 -21.08
CA VAL A 406 -4.52 16.63 -21.87
C VAL A 406 -5.10 15.58 -20.94
N VAL A 407 -6.40 15.36 -21.06
CA VAL A 407 -7.16 14.36 -20.29
C VAL A 407 -7.83 13.41 -21.26
N VAL A 408 -7.84 12.13 -20.96
CA VAL A 408 -8.54 11.13 -21.76
C VAL A 408 -9.76 10.65 -21.02
N ASN A 409 -10.91 10.74 -21.68
CA ASN A 409 -12.12 10.04 -21.24
C ASN A 409 -12.24 8.75 -22.03
N PRO A 410 -12.22 7.56 -21.38
CA PRO A 410 -12.30 6.27 -22.08
C PRO A 410 -13.54 6.09 -22.95
N TYR A 411 -14.64 6.75 -22.61
CA TYR A 411 -15.90 6.67 -23.38
C TYR A 411 -15.93 7.58 -24.61
N LYS A 412 -15.00 8.55 -24.69
CA LYS A 412 -14.82 9.44 -25.83
C LYS A 412 -13.60 9.08 -26.67
N ALA A 413 -12.83 8.09 -26.26
CA ALA A 413 -11.62 7.67 -26.98
C ALA A 413 -11.93 7.26 -28.43
N PRO A 414 -11.11 7.65 -29.43
CA PRO A 414 -9.76 8.21 -29.31
C PRO A 414 -9.68 9.74 -29.14
N ALA A 415 -10.79 10.45 -29.00
CA ALA A 415 -10.78 11.89 -28.69
C ALA A 415 -10.13 12.17 -27.34
N VAL A 416 -9.57 13.37 -27.18
CA VAL A 416 -8.98 13.85 -25.92
C VAL A 416 -9.57 15.19 -25.53
N ASP A 417 -9.68 15.42 -24.23
CA ASP A 417 -10.06 16.72 -23.69
C ASP A 417 -8.79 17.52 -23.42
N VAL A 418 -8.66 18.69 -24.03
CA VAL A 418 -7.54 19.62 -23.91
C VAL A 418 -7.98 20.80 -23.08
N ALA A 419 -7.36 20.98 -21.93
CA ALA A 419 -7.60 22.12 -21.06
C ALA A 419 -6.59 23.22 -21.36
N VAL A 420 -7.10 24.39 -21.68
CA VAL A 420 -6.35 25.61 -21.99
C VAL A 420 -6.64 26.63 -20.90
N LYS A 421 -5.58 27.16 -20.27
CA LYS A 421 -5.69 28.27 -19.31
C LYS A 421 -5.51 29.59 -20.01
N ASP A 422 -6.42 30.50 -19.80
CA ASP A 422 -6.29 31.88 -20.27
C ASP A 422 -5.34 32.70 -19.35
N GLU A 423 -5.08 33.94 -19.72
CA GLU A 423 -4.24 34.87 -18.96
C GLU A 423 -4.80 35.18 -17.56
N ARG A 424 -6.09 34.95 -17.31
CA ARG A 424 -6.76 35.16 -16.03
C ARG A 424 -6.75 33.94 -15.15
N GLY A 425 -6.29 32.78 -15.71
CA GLY A 425 -6.26 31.50 -15.03
C GLY A 425 -7.56 30.70 -15.17
N ASP A 426 -8.53 31.19 -15.95
CA ASP A 426 -9.74 30.46 -16.25
C ASP A 426 -9.42 29.31 -17.20
N GLU A 427 -9.95 28.12 -16.92
CA GLU A 427 -9.69 26.91 -17.66
C GLU A 427 -10.84 26.57 -18.60
N THR A 428 -10.56 26.50 -19.90
CA THR A 428 -11.52 26.07 -20.91
C THR A 428 -11.12 24.69 -21.42
N ILE A 429 -12.08 23.76 -21.45
CA ILE A 429 -11.87 22.38 -21.89
C ILE A 429 -12.48 22.19 -23.27
N TRP A 430 -11.67 21.65 -24.20
CA TRP A 430 -12.06 21.35 -25.56
C TRP A 430 -11.87 19.87 -25.85
N THR A 431 -12.92 19.20 -26.35
CA THR A 431 -12.79 17.82 -26.87
C THR A 431 -12.24 17.89 -28.29
N VAL A 432 -11.12 17.24 -28.55
CA VAL A 432 -10.41 17.26 -29.82
C VAL A 432 -10.29 15.85 -30.36
N GLU A 433 -10.74 15.65 -31.60
CA GLU A 433 -10.60 14.38 -32.32
C GLU A 433 -9.20 14.20 -32.90
N PRO A 434 -8.72 12.97 -33.05
CA PRO A 434 -7.45 12.72 -33.68
C PRO A 434 -7.46 13.09 -35.17
N VAL A 435 -6.37 13.66 -35.64
CA VAL A 435 -6.18 13.96 -37.07
C VAL A 435 -6.22 12.68 -37.88
N GLN A 436 -6.97 12.67 -38.95
CA GLN A 436 -6.98 11.58 -39.91
C GLN A 436 -5.67 11.59 -40.70
N MET A 437 -5.10 10.39 -40.86
CA MET A 437 -3.87 10.18 -41.62
C MET A 437 -4.16 9.39 -42.89
N THR A 438 -3.47 9.74 -43.98
CA THR A 438 -3.50 8.95 -45.22
C THR A 438 -2.73 7.64 -45.02
N GLU A 439 -2.87 6.69 -45.93
CA GLU A 439 -2.10 5.43 -45.94
C GLU A 439 -0.61 5.65 -45.98
N ALA A 440 -0.15 6.76 -46.62
CA ALA A 440 1.25 7.17 -46.69
C ALA A 440 1.74 7.90 -45.41
N GLY A 441 0.90 8.05 -44.37
CA GLY A 441 1.27 8.69 -43.12
C GLY A 441 1.27 10.22 -43.13
N PHE A 442 0.68 10.86 -44.14
CA PHE A 442 0.46 12.31 -44.17
C PHE A 442 -0.88 12.66 -43.50
N ARG A 443 -0.99 13.85 -42.96
CA ARG A 443 -2.28 14.38 -42.50
C ARG A 443 -3.22 14.53 -43.71
N ALA A 444 -4.47 14.08 -43.56
CA ALA A 444 -5.45 14.18 -44.64
C ALA A 444 -5.78 15.63 -45.02
N ASP A 445 -5.61 16.57 -44.08
CA ASP A 445 -5.80 18.02 -44.25
C ASP A 445 -4.50 18.77 -44.60
N ALA A 446 -3.41 18.06 -44.90
CA ALA A 446 -2.13 18.72 -45.29
C ALA A 446 -2.24 19.41 -46.64
N ALA A 447 -1.57 20.57 -46.77
CA ALA A 447 -1.45 21.25 -48.04
C ALA A 447 -0.75 20.35 -49.07
N VAL A 448 -1.28 20.32 -50.30
CA VAL A 448 -0.78 19.47 -51.36
C VAL A 448 0.21 20.29 -52.21
N TRP A 449 1.39 19.69 -52.47
CA TRP A 449 2.39 20.34 -53.34
C TRP A 449 1.83 20.68 -54.72
N GLY A 450 2.00 21.92 -55.14
CA GLY A 450 1.49 22.41 -56.43
C GLY A 450 0.06 22.95 -56.39
N GLN A 451 -0.63 22.91 -55.26
CA GLN A 451 -1.93 23.53 -55.06
C GLN A 451 -1.80 24.78 -54.17
N GLU A 452 -2.66 25.80 -54.44
CA GLU A 452 -2.72 26.96 -53.56
C GLU A 452 -3.21 26.55 -52.17
N HIS A 453 -2.52 27.04 -51.14
CA HIS A 453 -2.96 26.86 -49.76
C HIS A 453 -2.94 28.20 -49.02
N LYS A 454 -3.85 28.37 -48.13
CA LYS A 454 -3.92 29.53 -47.25
C LYS A 454 -3.00 29.30 -46.04
N ALA A 455 -2.04 30.18 -45.85
CA ALA A 455 -1.20 30.14 -44.66
C ALA A 455 -2.06 30.29 -43.39
N LEU A 456 -1.59 29.69 -42.31
CA LEU A 456 -2.23 29.89 -41.00
C LEU A 456 -2.20 31.39 -40.62
N PRO A 457 -3.24 31.91 -40.00
CA PRO A 457 -3.27 33.28 -39.52
C PRO A 457 -2.16 33.49 -38.48
N ASP A 458 -1.54 34.67 -38.52
CA ASP A 458 -0.55 35.07 -37.53
C ASP A 458 -1.12 34.94 -36.11
N THR A 459 -0.36 34.36 -35.24
CA THR A 459 -0.65 34.36 -33.80
C THR A 459 -0.54 35.78 -33.22
N VAL A 460 -1.05 35.99 -32.02
CA VAL A 460 -0.86 37.27 -31.33
C VAL A 460 0.62 37.62 -31.17
N ALA A 461 1.45 36.59 -30.89
CA ALA A 461 2.90 36.74 -30.76
C ALA A 461 3.53 37.17 -32.10
N ASP A 462 3.12 36.53 -33.21
CA ASP A 462 3.63 36.91 -34.56
C ASP A 462 3.27 38.33 -34.93
N LYS A 463 2.01 38.73 -34.66
CA LYS A 463 1.57 40.11 -34.90
C LYS A 463 2.38 41.10 -34.06
N ARG A 464 2.60 40.81 -32.79
CA ARG A 464 3.42 41.66 -31.93
C ARG A 464 4.87 41.70 -32.34
N THR A 465 5.44 40.57 -32.77
CA THR A 465 6.80 40.51 -33.32
C THR A 465 6.92 41.38 -34.54
N LYS A 466 5.98 41.29 -35.49
CA LYS A 466 5.94 42.15 -36.68
C LYS A 466 5.77 43.65 -36.32
N GLU A 467 4.96 43.97 -35.34
CA GLU A 467 4.83 45.34 -34.83
C GLU A 467 6.16 45.85 -34.24
N ILE A 468 6.83 45.05 -33.44
CA ILE A 468 8.11 45.38 -32.83
C ILE A 468 9.22 45.51 -33.93
N GLU A 469 9.23 44.61 -34.91
CA GLU A 469 10.14 44.68 -36.04
C GLU A 469 9.89 45.93 -36.90
N ALA A 470 8.61 46.26 -37.15
CA ALA A 470 8.22 47.47 -37.86
C ALA A 470 8.61 48.76 -37.12
N ALA A 471 8.64 48.70 -35.77
CA ALA A 471 9.14 49.82 -34.94
C ALA A 471 10.66 50.06 -35.06
N GLY A 472 11.34 49.30 -35.93
CA GLY A 472 12.71 49.56 -36.29
C GLY A 472 13.77 48.84 -35.49
N VAL A 473 13.41 47.77 -34.73
CA VAL A 473 14.38 46.98 -33.95
C VAL A 473 15.50 46.45 -34.84
N VAL A 474 15.16 45.89 -36.02
CA VAL A 474 16.14 45.33 -36.97
C VAL A 474 16.90 46.45 -37.67
N ALA A 475 16.24 47.54 -38.05
CA ALA A 475 16.85 48.71 -38.65
C ALA A 475 17.77 49.45 -37.65
N GLY A 476 17.34 49.58 -36.40
CA GLY A 476 18.15 50.20 -35.35
C GLY A 476 19.45 49.50 -35.05
N ARG A 477 19.47 48.16 -35.05
CA ARG A 477 20.71 47.37 -34.89
C ARG A 477 21.73 47.63 -36.01
N LYS A 478 21.29 47.96 -37.21
CA LYS A 478 22.17 48.29 -38.38
C LYS A 478 22.60 49.74 -38.40
N THR A 479 21.78 50.66 -37.90
CA THR A 479 22.00 52.11 -37.97
C THR A 479 22.46 52.72 -36.65
N GLY A 480 22.51 51.97 -35.58
CA GLY A 480 22.84 52.48 -34.25
C GLY A 480 21.76 53.36 -33.60
N VAL A 481 20.54 53.32 -34.14
CA VAL A 481 19.40 54.05 -33.57
C VAL A 481 18.53 53.13 -32.73
N ALA A 482 18.30 53.51 -31.49
CA ALA A 482 17.44 52.72 -30.60
C ALA A 482 15.97 52.71 -31.08
N PRO A 483 15.21 51.59 -30.88
CA PRO A 483 13.81 51.52 -31.19
C PRO A 483 13.02 52.63 -30.47
N TYR A 484 12.00 53.14 -31.12
CA TYR A 484 11.15 54.23 -30.60
C TYR A 484 11.89 55.52 -30.21
N GLY A 485 13.16 55.71 -30.67
CA GLY A 485 13.94 56.88 -30.31
C GLY A 485 14.35 56.97 -28.85
N LEU A 486 14.38 55.82 -28.15
CA LEU A 486 14.80 55.75 -26.76
C LEU A 486 16.29 56.06 -26.62
N ASP A 487 16.66 56.83 -25.61
CA ASP A 487 18.03 57.00 -25.20
C ASP A 487 18.43 55.79 -24.31
N ILE A 488 19.25 54.91 -24.88
CA ILE A 488 19.65 53.68 -24.17
C ILE A 488 20.68 53.97 -23.04
N GLU A 489 21.30 55.13 -23.09
CA GLU A 489 22.28 55.56 -22.10
C GLU A 489 21.69 56.56 -21.06
N ALA A 490 20.39 56.79 -21.10
CA ALA A 490 19.75 57.76 -20.23
C ALA A 490 19.93 57.47 -18.73
N ASP A 491 20.00 56.22 -18.36
CA ASP A 491 20.24 55.77 -16.97
C ASP A 491 21.73 55.87 -16.62
N ILE A 492 22.61 55.70 -17.59
CA ILE A 492 24.06 55.77 -17.41
C ILE A 492 24.51 57.23 -17.35
N THR A 493 23.88 58.09 -18.19
CA THR A 493 24.15 59.54 -18.26
C THR A 493 23.41 60.35 -17.20
N ALA A 494 22.36 59.81 -16.60
CA ALA A 494 21.76 60.42 -15.45
C ALA A 494 22.78 60.60 -14.33
N ALA A 495 22.77 61.78 -13.70
CA ALA A 495 23.73 62.14 -12.65
C ALA A 495 23.97 60.94 -11.71
N PRO A 496 25.23 60.63 -11.42
CA PRO A 496 25.55 59.47 -10.58
C PRO A 496 24.71 59.55 -9.31
N ALA A 497 24.05 58.43 -9.00
CA ALA A 497 23.33 58.32 -7.75
C ALA A 497 24.22 58.90 -6.64
N PRO A 498 23.69 59.76 -5.77
CA PRO A 498 24.50 60.42 -4.77
C PRO A 498 25.32 59.36 -4.05
N ALA A 499 26.67 59.54 -4.11
CA ALA A 499 27.62 58.61 -3.51
C ALA A 499 27.47 58.64 -1.97
N TYR A 500 26.26 58.25 -1.53
CA TYR A 500 25.97 58.02 -0.12
C TYR A 500 26.12 56.54 0.20
N ILE A 501 27.29 56.02 -0.17
CA ILE A 501 27.81 54.85 0.49
C ILE A 501 28.71 55.47 1.58
N PRO A 502 28.39 55.26 2.88
CA PRO A 502 29.27 55.69 3.96
C PRO A 502 30.65 55.14 3.63
N ARG A 503 31.67 56.02 3.54
CA ARG A 503 33.06 55.62 3.28
C ARG A 503 33.67 54.70 4.33
N ARG A 504 32.88 54.26 5.28
CA ARG A 504 33.19 53.25 6.29
C ARG A 504 32.27 52.09 6.07
N GLY A 505 32.53 51.29 5.06
CA GLY A 505 32.02 49.91 5.04
C GLY A 505 32.62 49.17 6.24
N ARG A 506 31.81 48.43 6.96
CA ARG A 506 32.35 47.34 7.78
C ARG A 506 32.80 46.28 6.80
N ASP A 507 34.02 45.78 6.95
CA ASP A 507 34.41 44.54 6.29
C ASP A 507 33.33 43.52 6.52
N LEU A 508 32.80 42.94 5.46
CA LEU A 508 32.04 41.71 5.59
C LEU A 508 33.02 40.74 6.25
N GLY A 509 32.83 40.48 7.53
CA GLY A 509 33.57 39.43 8.22
C GLY A 509 33.23 38.09 7.58
N LEU A 510 33.83 37.80 6.45
CA LEU A 510 33.69 36.50 5.77
C LEU A 510 34.15 35.36 6.67
N ASP A 511 34.94 35.71 7.71
CA ASP A 511 35.37 34.75 8.73
C ASP A 511 34.24 34.34 9.69
N ALA A 512 33.23 35.20 9.90
CA ALA A 512 32.07 34.85 10.71
C ALA A 512 31.03 33.96 10.02
N SER A 513 31.13 33.81 8.68
CA SER A 513 30.23 32.99 7.90
C SER A 513 30.86 31.68 7.37
N ARG A 514 32.11 31.42 7.68
CA ARG A 514 32.66 30.08 7.49
C ARG A 514 31.93 29.15 8.45
N ARG A 515 31.00 28.38 7.91
CA ARG A 515 30.47 27.23 8.62
C ARG A 515 31.67 26.38 9.03
N GLU A 516 31.93 26.28 10.33
CA GLU A 516 32.86 25.28 10.82
C GLU A 516 32.35 23.92 10.30
N ILE A 517 33.12 23.34 9.40
CA ILE A 517 32.85 21.99 8.94
C ILE A 517 33.17 21.10 10.12
N PRO A 518 32.20 20.39 10.69
CA PRO A 518 32.48 19.52 11.80
C PRO A 518 33.57 18.52 11.44
N PRO A 519 34.49 18.19 12.34
CA PRO A 519 35.55 17.24 12.07
C PRO A 519 34.96 15.89 11.69
N LEU A 520 35.57 15.21 10.74
CA LEU A 520 35.20 13.88 10.34
C LEU A 520 35.33 12.91 11.49
N SER A 521 34.39 12.02 11.64
CA SER A 521 34.54 10.89 12.58
C SER A 521 35.77 10.05 12.20
N HIS A 522 36.39 9.38 13.17
CA HIS A 522 37.55 8.52 12.94
C HIS A 522 37.28 7.45 11.85
N VAL A 523 36.05 6.94 11.78
CA VAL A 523 35.65 5.95 10.77
C VAL A 523 35.58 6.57 9.37
N GLU A 524 35.07 7.78 9.23
CA GLU A 524 35.00 8.48 7.94
C GLU A 524 36.38 8.90 7.47
N ALA A 525 37.19 9.44 8.35
CA ALA A 525 38.58 9.79 8.06
C ALA A 525 39.39 8.53 7.66
N ALA A 526 39.22 7.43 8.39
CA ALA A 526 39.85 6.15 8.07
C ALA A 526 39.45 5.60 6.69
N LYS A 527 38.17 5.73 6.31
CA LYS A 527 37.71 5.33 4.97
C LYS A 527 38.40 6.15 3.87
N GLN A 528 38.51 7.46 4.07
CA GLN A 528 39.17 8.36 3.12
C GLN A 528 40.67 8.09 3.04
N LEU A 529 41.34 7.91 4.17
CA LEU A 529 42.76 7.58 4.24
C LEU A 529 43.06 6.20 3.65
N LYS A 530 42.20 5.20 3.90
CA LYS A 530 42.34 3.88 3.29
C LYS A 530 42.18 3.92 1.77
N ALA A 531 41.25 4.74 1.26
CA ALA A 531 41.08 4.93 -0.19
C ALA A 531 42.32 5.54 -0.86
N ARG A 532 43.10 6.38 -0.13
CA ARG A 532 44.31 7.03 -0.63
C ARG A 532 45.58 6.18 -0.45
N LEU A 533 45.70 5.47 0.68
CA LEU A 533 46.87 4.69 1.07
C LEU A 533 46.80 3.20 0.68
N GLY A 534 45.63 2.72 0.28
CA GLY A 534 45.44 1.34 -0.19
C GLY A 534 45.87 0.31 0.85
N GLN A 535 46.81 -0.56 0.47
CA GLN A 535 47.34 -1.63 1.32
C GLN A 535 48.24 -1.12 2.45
N GLU A 536 48.71 0.11 2.38
CA GLU A 536 49.53 0.70 3.44
C GLU A 536 48.72 1.17 4.65
N TRP A 537 47.39 1.13 4.60
CA TRP A 537 46.52 1.45 5.72
C TRP A 537 46.39 0.28 6.69
N THR A 538 47.00 0.36 7.86
CA THR A 538 47.05 -0.67 8.88
C THR A 538 46.24 -0.31 10.14
N ALA A 539 45.97 -1.31 10.99
CA ALA A 539 45.28 -1.12 12.26
C ALA A 539 46.08 -0.20 13.22
N GLU A 540 47.42 -0.22 13.13
CA GLU A 540 48.29 0.66 13.93
C GLU A 540 48.15 2.11 13.51
N ARG A 541 48.06 2.38 12.21
CA ARG A 541 47.81 3.72 11.67
C ARG A 541 46.42 4.24 12.06
N TYR A 542 45.43 3.37 12.14
CA TYR A 542 44.14 3.74 12.69
C TYR A 542 44.20 4.10 14.17
N ALA A 543 44.90 3.29 15.00
CA ALA A 543 45.06 3.58 16.42
C ALA A 543 45.82 4.93 16.64
N TRP A 544 46.86 5.18 15.83
CA TRP A 544 47.57 6.47 15.83
C TRP A 544 46.61 7.63 15.47
N LEU A 545 45.74 7.46 14.47
CA LEU A 545 44.76 8.49 14.08
C LEU A 545 43.83 8.85 15.24
N VAL A 546 43.28 7.83 15.92
CA VAL A 546 42.38 8.02 17.07
C VAL A 546 43.10 8.70 18.24
N GLN A 547 44.31 8.30 18.49
CA GLN A 547 45.09 8.90 19.59
C GLN A 547 45.50 10.35 19.30
N ARG A 548 45.78 10.68 18.04
CA ARG A 548 46.25 11.99 17.62
C ARG A 548 45.15 13.04 17.49
N TYR A 549 43.93 12.58 17.17
CA TYR A 549 42.76 13.44 16.93
C TYR A 549 41.56 12.94 17.74
N PRO A 550 41.55 13.07 19.08
CA PRO A 550 40.53 12.48 19.94
C PRO A 550 39.10 12.96 19.62
N ASP A 551 38.94 14.20 19.17
CA ASP A 551 37.64 14.83 18.87
C ASP A 551 37.20 14.73 17.39
N GLY A 552 37.92 13.94 16.58
CA GLY A 552 37.70 13.80 15.15
C GLY A 552 38.74 14.50 14.28
N VAL A 553 38.80 14.15 13.01
CA VAL A 553 39.84 14.62 12.07
C VAL A 553 39.33 15.80 11.27
N PRO A 554 39.97 16.98 11.28
CA PRO A 554 39.55 18.06 10.39
C PRO A 554 39.63 17.65 8.93
N ALA A 555 38.52 17.84 8.20
CA ALA A 555 38.41 17.41 6.81
C ALA A 555 39.53 17.94 5.89
N GLU A 556 40.03 19.16 6.21
CA GLU A 556 41.10 19.82 5.47
C GLU A 556 42.46 19.14 5.67
N GLN A 557 42.66 18.40 6.77
CA GLN A 557 43.94 17.77 7.12
C GLN A 557 44.07 16.34 6.60
N VAL A 558 43.02 15.76 6.02
CA VAL A 558 43.03 14.35 5.57
C VAL A 558 44.08 14.11 4.47
N ASP A 559 44.27 15.06 3.57
CA ASP A 559 45.29 14.97 2.49
C ASP A 559 46.71 15.10 3.03
N ASP A 560 46.93 15.98 4.00
CA ASP A 560 48.21 16.12 4.70
C ASP A 560 48.56 14.88 5.52
N ILE A 561 47.58 14.31 6.18
CA ILE A 561 47.73 13.05 6.94
C ILE A 561 48.06 11.91 6.01
N ALA A 562 47.37 11.79 4.85
CA ALA A 562 47.68 10.78 3.86
C ALA A 562 49.11 10.91 3.35
N THR A 563 49.53 12.12 3.02
CA THR A 563 50.89 12.42 2.53
C THR A 563 51.95 12.07 3.58
N ARG A 564 51.73 12.41 4.85
CA ARG A 564 52.65 12.07 5.97
C ARG A 564 52.73 10.56 6.21
N LEU A 565 51.63 9.86 6.08
CA LEU A 565 51.61 8.40 6.28
C LEU A 565 52.13 7.63 5.07
N ALA A 566 52.15 8.22 3.88
CA ALA A 566 52.76 7.66 2.68
C ALA A 566 54.29 7.89 2.59
N ALA A 567 54.81 8.84 3.33
CA ALA A 567 56.24 9.09 3.39
C ALA A 567 56.97 7.90 4.04
N PRO A 568 58.04 7.35 3.48
CA PRO A 568 58.82 6.29 4.10
C PRO A 568 59.39 6.80 5.43
N GLU A 569 59.22 6.03 6.52
CA GLU A 569 59.79 6.35 7.84
C GLU A 569 61.29 6.52 7.71
N THR A 570 61.74 7.77 7.78
CA THR A 570 63.14 8.07 8.07
C THR A 570 63.41 7.67 9.50
N PRO A 571 64.45 6.87 9.83
CA PRO A 571 64.71 6.44 11.20
C PRO A 571 64.93 7.67 12.07
N VAL A 572 64.20 7.71 13.16
CA VAL A 572 64.34 8.76 14.21
C VAL A 572 65.72 8.63 14.82
N GLY A 573 66.60 9.49 14.40
CA GLY A 573 67.86 9.78 15.05
C GLY A 573 68.06 11.27 15.13
N ALA A 574 68.07 11.75 16.37
CA ALA A 574 68.51 13.09 16.76
C ALA A 574 67.46 14.22 16.80
N VAL A 575 66.84 14.34 17.93
CA VAL A 575 66.56 15.53 18.72
C VAL A 575 67.58 16.66 18.45
N LEU A 576 67.10 17.88 18.32
CA LEU A 576 67.58 19.02 19.11
C LEU A 576 66.75 20.26 18.76
N LYS A 577 66.00 20.71 19.77
CA LYS A 577 66.10 22.00 20.42
C LYS A 577 66.50 23.20 19.54
N LEU A 578 65.55 24.12 19.45
CA LEU A 578 65.78 25.57 19.71
C LEU A 578 64.39 26.19 19.87
N VAL A 579 63.98 26.46 21.06
CA VAL A 579 64.18 27.60 21.96
C VAL A 579 63.92 28.94 21.27
N ALA A 580 62.80 29.47 21.64
CA ALA A 580 62.47 30.80 22.10
C ALA A 580 63.25 32.01 21.53
N GLY A 581 62.48 32.99 21.33
CA GLY A 581 62.83 34.41 21.31
C GLY A 581 62.09 35.07 20.18
N GLY A 582 61.13 35.83 20.33
CA GLY A 582 61.01 36.98 21.11
C GLY A 582 60.48 38.10 20.27
N THR A 583 59.42 38.63 20.76
CA THR A 583 59.03 40.04 20.76
C THR A 583 58.91 40.86 19.47
N ALA A 584 57.72 41.35 19.39
CA ALA A 584 57.35 42.77 19.20
C ALA A 584 57.65 43.44 17.85
N CYS A 585 56.69 43.77 17.11
CA CYS A 585 56.05 45.10 16.99
C CYS A 585 54.76 44.95 16.19
#